data_52461d329d2c4557e602c869914d4f5e
#
_entry.id   52461d329d2c4557e602c869914d4f5e
#
_cell.length_a   1.000
_cell.length_b   1.000
_cell.length_c   1.000
_cell.angle_alpha   90.00
_cell.angle_beta   90.00
_cell.angle_gamma   90.00
#
_symmetry.space_group_name_H-M   'P 1'
#
loop_
_entity.id
_entity.type
_entity.pdbx_description
1 polymer ?
#
loop_
_entity_poly.entity_id
_entity_poly.type
_entity_poly.pdbx_seq_one_letter_code
_entity_poly.pdbx_strand_id
1 'polypeptide(L)'
;MISHVLPTYNRAPIAFERGEGAWAIATDGTRYLDLGAGIAVNALGHANPALVAALTEQAGRIWHVSNLYQIPEQERLADLLVAHTFADTVFVTNSGTEAAELAIKMARKYWSEKGEDRSEILTFEGAFHGRSTGAIAASGGEKMVKGFGPLMPGFVHLPWGDMDALEAAIGPRTAAVMLEPVQGEGGIRPLPDADLRRVRELCDRTGALLILDEVQSGMGRTGKLFAHEWAGVTPDIMMVAKGIGGGFPLGAVLATEAAAAGMAAGTHGSTYGGNPLACAVGARVMEIVADPAFLAEVNRKAGLLRQKLEALVAAHPEVFAAVRGQGLMLGLKCKVAPADLVKAGYAEHILTVPAGDGVLRLLPPLTITDAEIAEAVQRLDRAAG
;
A
#
# COMPACT_ATOMS: atom_id res chain seq x y z
N MET A 1 -18.21 2.48 30.82
CA MET A 1 -18.36 1.24 30.02
C MET A 1 -17.43 1.32 28.82
N ILE A 2 -16.78 0.22 28.44
CA ILE A 2 -16.03 0.14 27.19
C ILE A 2 -17.01 0.14 26.01
N SER A 3 -16.61 0.76 24.89
CA SER A 3 -17.41 0.72 23.65
C SER A 3 -17.56 -0.71 23.15
N HIS A 4 -18.71 -1.05 22.55
CA HIS A 4 -18.93 -2.36 21.91
C HIS A 4 -17.98 -2.58 20.72
N VAL A 5 -17.50 -1.52 20.07
CA VAL A 5 -16.39 -1.58 19.11
C VAL A 5 -15.10 -1.29 19.86
N LEU A 6 -14.15 -2.24 19.81
CA LEU A 6 -12.88 -2.13 20.52
C LEU A 6 -12.20 -0.77 20.23
N PRO A 7 -11.83 0.02 21.26
CA PRO A 7 -11.34 1.38 21.09
C PRO A 7 -9.84 1.44 20.70
N THR A 8 -9.48 0.78 19.60
CA THR A 8 -8.10 0.78 19.06
C THR A 8 -7.81 1.95 18.13
N TYR A 9 -8.84 2.73 17.79
CA TYR A 9 -8.74 3.90 16.91
C TYR A 9 -9.23 5.16 17.62
N ASN A 10 -8.49 6.26 17.44
CA ASN A 10 -8.96 7.59 17.82
C ASN A 10 -9.81 8.16 16.68
N ARG A 11 -11.12 7.89 16.71
CA ARG A 11 -12.04 8.24 15.63
C ARG A 11 -12.44 9.71 15.67
N ALA A 12 -12.46 10.37 14.49
CA ALA A 12 -13.12 11.64 14.33
C ALA A 12 -14.64 11.49 14.59
N PRO A 13 -15.31 12.51 15.14
CA PRO A 13 -16.76 12.48 15.40
C PRO A 13 -17.57 12.75 14.10
N ILE A 14 -17.22 12.07 13.02
CA ILE A 14 -17.84 12.18 11.69
C ILE A 14 -18.26 10.77 11.28
N ALA A 15 -19.53 10.60 10.92
CA ALA A 15 -20.06 9.36 10.37
C ALA A 15 -20.43 9.58 8.89
N PHE A 16 -19.95 8.69 8.02
CA PHE A 16 -20.23 8.74 6.60
C PHE A 16 -21.33 7.74 6.24
N GLU A 17 -22.26 8.14 5.38
CA GLU A 17 -23.37 7.33 4.90
C GLU A 17 -23.12 6.81 3.48
N ARG A 18 -22.53 7.65 2.60
CA ARG A 18 -22.30 7.34 1.18
C ARG A 18 -21.07 8.07 0.65
N GLY A 19 -20.66 7.72 -0.55
CA GLY A 19 -19.56 8.40 -1.23
C GLY A 19 -19.74 8.37 -2.75
N GLU A 20 -19.11 9.32 -3.44
CA GLU A 20 -19.14 9.46 -4.88
C GLU A 20 -17.82 10.07 -5.37
N GLY A 21 -17.07 9.33 -6.20
CA GLY A 21 -15.76 9.79 -6.68
C GLY A 21 -14.81 10.14 -5.52
N ALA A 22 -14.31 11.36 -5.49
CA ALA A 22 -13.45 11.85 -4.41
C ALA A 22 -14.22 12.39 -3.19
N TRP A 23 -15.53 12.25 -3.13
CA TRP A 23 -16.38 12.82 -2.06
C TRP A 23 -16.92 11.75 -1.12
N ALA A 24 -16.73 11.96 0.18
CA ALA A 24 -17.42 11.24 1.23
C ALA A 24 -18.52 12.13 1.80
N ILE A 25 -19.73 11.58 2.01
CA ILE A 25 -20.91 12.32 2.42
C ILE A 25 -21.32 11.81 3.79
N ALA A 26 -21.30 12.71 4.77
CA ALA A 26 -21.66 12.40 6.14
C ALA A 26 -23.18 12.23 6.31
N THR A 27 -23.59 11.63 7.43
CA THR A 27 -25.01 11.36 7.78
C THR A 27 -25.87 12.60 7.92
N ASP A 28 -25.25 13.78 8.13
CA ASP A 28 -25.90 15.09 8.15
C ASP A 28 -25.95 15.76 6.76
N GLY A 29 -25.47 15.08 5.72
CA GLY A 29 -25.40 15.57 4.36
C GLY A 29 -24.14 16.39 4.03
N THR A 30 -23.27 16.66 4.99
CA THR A 30 -22.02 17.40 4.75
C THR A 30 -21.10 16.61 3.81
N ARG A 31 -20.58 17.29 2.78
CA ARG A 31 -19.67 16.70 1.79
C ARG A 31 -18.22 16.99 2.14
N TYR A 32 -17.44 15.96 2.27
CA TYR A 32 -16.01 16.03 2.51
C TYR A 32 -15.22 15.58 1.27
N LEU A 33 -14.26 16.41 0.84
CA LEU A 33 -13.33 16.02 -0.20
C LEU A 33 -12.27 15.08 0.42
N ASP A 34 -12.27 13.82 -0.03
CA ASP A 34 -11.49 12.76 0.59
C ASP A 34 -10.12 12.60 -0.09
N LEU A 35 -9.10 13.21 0.51
CA LEU A 35 -7.70 13.00 0.14
C LEU A 35 -7.02 11.91 0.98
N GLY A 36 -7.77 11.12 1.73
CA GLY A 36 -7.28 9.93 2.42
C GLY A 36 -7.59 8.64 1.66
N ALA A 37 -8.73 8.61 0.96
CA ALA A 37 -9.23 7.48 0.17
C ALA A 37 -9.14 6.13 0.94
N GLY A 38 -9.47 6.14 2.24
CA GLY A 38 -9.34 4.95 3.08
C GLY A 38 -7.88 4.50 3.27
N ILE A 39 -6.93 5.42 3.23
CA ILE A 39 -5.46 5.20 3.20
C ILE A 39 -5.05 4.47 1.90
N ALA A 40 -5.31 5.13 0.76
CA ALA A 40 -5.04 4.67 -0.60
C ALA A 40 -5.80 3.39 -1.02
N VAL A 41 -6.89 3.05 -0.34
CA VAL A 41 -7.73 1.88 -0.67
C VAL A 41 -8.67 2.17 -1.84
N ASN A 42 -9.41 3.29 -1.77
CA ASN A 42 -10.39 3.69 -2.79
C ASN A 42 -9.67 4.31 -4.01
N ALA A 43 -8.83 3.52 -4.68
CA ALA A 43 -8.01 4.00 -5.79
C ALA A 43 -8.84 4.64 -6.92
N LEU A 44 -10.01 4.09 -7.22
CA LEU A 44 -10.93 4.58 -8.26
C LEU A 44 -12.07 5.45 -7.71
N GLY A 45 -11.95 5.91 -6.47
CA GLY A 45 -12.97 6.71 -5.79
C GLY A 45 -14.09 5.89 -5.17
N HIS A 46 -14.92 6.59 -4.38
CA HIS A 46 -16.08 6.00 -3.74
C HIS A 46 -17.14 5.60 -4.76
N ALA A 47 -17.80 4.46 -4.54
CA ALA A 47 -18.93 3.95 -5.32
C ALA A 47 -18.66 3.97 -6.85
N ASN A 48 -17.44 3.63 -7.28
CA ASN A 48 -17.10 3.60 -8.70
C ASN A 48 -18.07 2.71 -9.47
N PRO A 49 -18.78 3.22 -10.51
CA PRO A 49 -19.83 2.47 -11.19
C PRO A 49 -19.37 1.14 -11.80
N ALA A 50 -18.13 1.09 -12.31
CA ALA A 50 -17.59 -0.13 -12.91
C ALA A 50 -17.33 -1.21 -11.84
N LEU A 51 -16.87 -0.83 -10.64
CA LEU A 51 -16.65 -1.75 -9.53
C LEU A 51 -17.97 -2.20 -8.92
N VAL A 52 -18.93 -1.28 -8.75
CA VAL A 52 -20.28 -1.60 -8.27
C VAL A 52 -20.95 -2.59 -9.22
N ALA A 53 -20.85 -2.39 -10.54
CA ALA A 53 -21.41 -3.30 -11.53
C ALA A 53 -20.79 -4.71 -11.44
N ALA A 54 -19.44 -4.80 -11.39
CA ALA A 54 -18.73 -6.08 -11.25
C ALA A 54 -19.11 -6.83 -9.97
N LEU A 55 -19.19 -6.11 -8.84
CA LEU A 55 -19.59 -6.67 -7.56
C LEU A 55 -21.04 -7.16 -7.60
N THR A 56 -21.97 -6.37 -8.13
CA THR A 56 -23.41 -6.69 -8.21
C THR A 56 -23.65 -7.89 -9.10
N GLU A 57 -23.00 -7.96 -10.25
CA GLU A 57 -23.09 -9.12 -11.14
C GLU A 57 -22.61 -10.40 -10.44
N GLN A 58 -21.44 -10.35 -9.82
CA GLN A 58 -20.89 -11.52 -9.12
C GLN A 58 -21.70 -11.89 -7.88
N ALA A 59 -22.27 -10.89 -7.16
CA ALA A 59 -23.12 -11.13 -5.98
C ALA A 59 -24.42 -11.89 -6.33
N GLY A 60 -24.89 -11.76 -7.56
CA GLY A 60 -26.02 -12.54 -8.08
C GLY A 60 -25.70 -13.98 -8.46
N ARG A 61 -24.42 -14.39 -8.44
CA ARG A 61 -23.96 -15.73 -8.83
C ARG A 61 -23.51 -16.53 -7.61
N ILE A 62 -22.25 -16.39 -7.21
CA ILE A 62 -21.65 -17.10 -6.08
C ILE A 62 -20.66 -16.19 -5.33
N TRP A 63 -20.75 -16.20 -3.99
CA TRP A 63 -19.93 -15.35 -3.15
C TRP A 63 -18.64 -16.02 -2.71
N HIS A 64 -18.73 -17.31 -2.41
CA HIS A 64 -17.61 -18.06 -1.84
C HIS A 64 -17.73 -19.54 -2.18
N VAL A 65 -16.59 -20.12 -2.52
CA VAL A 65 -16.32 -21.55 -2.51
C VAL A 65 -14.94 -21.75 -1.88
N SER A 66 -14.62 -22.95 -1.45
CA SER A 66 -13.28 -23.24 -0.95
C SER A 66 -12.26 -23.23 -2.09
N ASN A 67 -11.00 -22.85 -1.78
CA ASN A 67 -9.85 -23.07 -2.67
C ASN A 67 -9.55 -24.56 -2.96
N LEU A 68 -10.41 -25.46 -2.49
CA LEU A 68 -10.45 -26.87 -2.93
C LEU A 68 -11.03 -27.03 -4.36
N TYR A 69 -11.64 -25.99 -4.90
CA TYR A 69 -12.24 -25.97 -6.22
C TYR A 69 -11.59 -24.87 -7.07
N GLN A 70 -11.71 -24.99 -8.38
CA GLN A 70 -11.31 -23.93 -9.31
C GLN A 70 -12.27 -22.74 -9.20
N ILE A 71 -11.74 -21.54 -9.23
CA ILE A 71 -12.47 -20.27 -9.13
C ILE A 71 -12.11 -19.42 -10.36
N PRO A 72 -12.96 -19.38 -11.40
CA PRO A 72 -12.64 -18.68 -12.65
C PRO A 72 -12.27 -17.20 -12.46
N GLU A 73 -12.92 -16.51 -11.53
CA GLU A 73 -12.62 -15.11 -11.22
C GLU A 73 -11.23 -14.93 -10.59
N GLN A 74 -10.78 -15.91 -9.81
CA GLN A 74 -9.43 -15.93 -9.22
C GLN A 74 -8.37 -16.15 -10.31
N GLU A 75 -8.60 -17.11 -11.19
CA GLU A 75 -7.71 -17.40 -12.32
C GLU A 75 -7.60 -16.17 -13.23
N ARG A 76 -8.73 -15.52 -13.58
CA ARG A 76 -8.74 -14.29 -14.36
C ARG A 76 -7.95 -13.16 -13.71
N LEU A 77 -8.10 -12.94 -12.40
CA LEU A 77 -7.32 -11.93 -11.70
C LEU A 77 -5.83 -12.27 -11.72
N ALA A 78 -5.47 -13.53 -11.48
CA ALA A 78 -4.09 -14.00 -11.54
C ALA A 78 -3.48 -13.81 -12.93
N ASP A 79 -4.21 -14.18 -13.99
CA ASP A 79 -3.78 -13.99 -15.38
C ASP A 79 -3.52 -12.52 -15.71
N LEU A 80 -4.40 -11.61 -15.25
CA LEU A 80 -4.21 -10.17 -15.44
C LEU A 80 -2.96 -9.67 -14.69
N LEU A 81 -2.74 -10.12 -13.47
CA LEU A 81 -1.55 -9.74 -12.69
C LEU A 81 -0.27 -10.26 -13.32
N VAL A 82 -0.24 -11.51 -13.78
CA VAL A 82 0.91 -12.10 -14.48
C VAL A 82 1.16 -11.39 -15.82
N ALA A 83 0.12 -11.09 -16.58
CA ALA A 83 0.28 -10.44 -17.88
C ALA A 83 0.83 -9.01 -17.80
N HIS A 84 0.65 -8.33 -16.67
CA HIS A 84 1.04 -6.93 -16.48
C HIS A 84 2.21 -6.72 -15.51
N THR A 85 2.83 -7.79 -14.98
CA THR A 85 3.93 -7.70 -14.02
C THR A 85 5.05 -8.68 -14.34
N PHE A 86 6.05 -8.73 -13.48
CA PHE A 86 7.17 -9.67 -13.55
C PHE A 86 6.79 -11.11 -13.10
N ALA A 87 5.64 -11.27 -12.47
CA ALA A 87 5.31 -12.49 -11.74
C ALA A 87 4.96 -13.66 -12.68
N ASP A 88 5.35 -14.86 -12.28
CA ASP A 88 4.94 -16.10 -12.92
C ASP A 88 3.74 -16.74 -12.20
N THR A 89 3.51 -16.37 -10.93
CA THR A 89 2.45 -16.94 -10.10
C THR A 89 1.93 -15.94 -9.07
N VAL A 90 0.67 -16.14 -8.63
CA VAL A 90 -0.06 -15.27 -7.71
C VAL A 90 -0.77 -16.09 -6.65
N PHE A 91 -0.71 -15.65 -5.39
CA PHE A 91 -1.60 -16.12 -4.33
C PHE A 91 -2.48 -14.97 -3.86
N VAL A 92 -3.79 -15.14 -3.92
CA VAL A 92 -4.76 -14.10 -3.53
C VAL A 92 -5.07 -14.17 -2.04
N THR A 93 -4.98 -13.02 -1.36
CA THR A 93 -5.27 -12.84 0.07
C THR A 93 -6.41 -11.84 0.28
N ASN A 94 -6.78 -11.54 1.54
CA ASN A 94 -7.83 -10.55 1.83
C ASN A 94 -7.26 -9.20 2.29
N SER A 95 -5.97 -9.13 2.60
CA SER A 95 -5.33 -7.95 3.19
C SER A 95 -3.82 -7.93 2.97
N GLY A 96 -3.22 -6.73 3.14
CA GLY A 96 -1.77 -6.57 3.09
C GLY A 96 -1.03 -7.32 4.21
N THR A 97 -1.63 -7.45 5.40
CA THR A 97 -1.00 -8.21 6.50
C THR A 97 -0.94 -9.71 6.20
N GLU A 98 -1.97 -10.28 5.55
CA GLU A 98 -1.93 -11.67 5.07
C GLU A 98 -0.89 -11.85 3.95
N ALA A 99 -0.77 -10.87 3.07
CA ALA A 99 0.26 -10.87 2.03
C ALA A 99 1.68 -10.84 2.66
N ALA A 100 1.89 -10.04 3.72
CA ALA A 100 3.16 -10.00 4.45
C ALA A 100 3.50 -11.36 5.08
N GLU A 101 2.54 -12.01 5.74
CA GLU A 101 2.75 -13.33 6.34
C GLU A 101 3.15 -14.37 5.28
N LEU A 102 2.50 -14.35 4.11
CA LEU A 102 2.86 -15.25 3.02
C LEU A 102 4.25 -14.93 2.45
N ALA A 103 4.58 -13.67 2.20
CA ALA A 103 5.88 -13.26 1.66
C ALA A 103 7.04 -13.69 2.58
N ILE A 104 6.88 -13.48 3.90
CA ILE A 104 7.84 -13.94 4.92
C ILE A 104 8.00 -15.47 4.89
N LYS A 105 6.88 -16.20 4.85
CA LYS A 105 6.88 -17.66 4.77
C LYS A 105 7.53 -18.17 3.49
N MET A 106 7.21 -17.55 2.34
CA MET A 106 7.75 -17.92 1.04
C MET A 106 9.27 -17.76 1.00
N ALA A 107 9.79 -16.62 1.47
CA ALA A 107 11.22 -16.37 1.52
C ALA A 107 11.97 -17.39 2.41
N ARG A 108 11.43 -17.71 3.58
CA ARG A 108 12.02 -18.71 4.48
C ARG A 108 11.93 -20.12 3.91
N LYS A 109 10.78 -20.46 3.29
CA LYS A 109 10.55 -21.76 2.67
C LYS A 109 11.49 -22.02 1.49
N TYR A 110 11.71 -20.99 0.66
CA TYR A 110 12.66 -21.06 -0.46
C TYR A 110 14.06 -21.58 -0.04
N TRP A 111 14.60 -21.05 1.06
CA TRP A 111 15.91 -21.46 1.55
C TRP A 111 15.90 -22.81 2.26
N SER A 112 14.82 -23.09 2.99
CA SER A 112 14.60 -24.39 3.64
C SER A 112 14.57 -25.54 2.63
N GLU A 113 13.93 -25.35 1.47
CA GLU A 113 13.91 -26.37 0.39
C GLU A 113 15.27 -26.58 -0.25
N LYS A 114 16.13 -25.57 -0.22
CA LYS A 114 17.52 -25.69 -0.66
C LYS A 114 18.46 -26.31 0.36
N GLY A 115 17.95 -26.59 1.58
CA GLY A 115 18.76 -27.10 2.69
C GLY A 115 19.72 -26.06 3.28
N GLU A 116 19.47 -24.76 3.03
CA GLU A 116 20.29 -23.66 3.56
C GLU A 116 19.63 -23.03 4.80
N ASP A 117 20.43 -22.79 5.84
CA ASP A 117 19.99 -22.11 7.07
C ASP A 117 19.99 -20.58 6.88
N ARG A 118 19.06 -20.10 6.02
CA ARG A 118 18.82 -18.69 5.80
C ARG A 118 17.39 -18.35 6.22
N SER A 119 17.25 -17.59 7.28
CA SER A 119 15.92 -17.22 7.82
C SER A 119 15.82 -15.74 8.22
N GLU A 120 16.93 -14.99 8.16
CA GLU A 120 16.95 -13.57 8.48
C GLU A 120 16.37 -12.75 7.33
N ILE A 121 15.47 -11.83 7.68
CA ILE A 121 14.89 -10.85 6.74
C ILE A 121 15.33 -9.47 7.20
N LEU A 122 16.03 -8.75 6.31
CA LEU A 122 16.44 -7.38 6.56
C LEU A 122 15.28 -6.45 6.19
N THR A 123 14.91 -5.57 7.12
CA THR A 123 13.84 -4.58 6.95
C THR A 123 14.36 -3.19 7.34
N PHE A 124 13.54 -2.15 7.21
CA PHE A 124 13.99 -0.79 7.47
C PHE A 124 13.13 -0.10 8.53
N GLU A 125 13.76 0.76 9.33
CA GLU A 125 13.08 1.58 10.33
C GLU A 125 12.00 2.46 9.68
N GLY A 126 10.86 2.57 10.36
CA GLY A 126 9.70 3.30 9.88
C GLY A 126 8.83 2.52 8.89
N ALA A 127 9.15 1.25 8.61
CA ALA A 127 8.33 0.38 7.77
C ALA A 127 6.97 0.06 8.40
N PHE A 128 5.99 -0.22 7.54
CA PHE A 128 4.69 -0.73 7.93
C PHE A 128 4.27 -1.87 7.02
N HIS A 129 4.40 -3.11 7.50
CA HIS A 129 4.08 -4.31 6.73
C HIS A 129 2.79 -5.01 7.18
N GLY A 130 2.08 -4.47 8.17
CA GLY A 130 0.81 -5.02 8.65
C GLY A 130 0.69 -5.08 10.17
N ARG A 131 -0.33 -5.79 10.66
CA ARG A 131 -0.69 -5.87 12.08
C ARG A 131 -0.72 -7.29 12.66
N SER A 132 -0.48 -8.33 11.87
CA SER A 132 -0.25 -9.68 12.36
C SER A 132 1.09 -9.79 13.07
N THR A 133 1.30 -10.86 13.85
CA THR A 133 2.51 -11.00 14.68
C THR A 133 3.81 -11.04 13.88
N GLY A 134 3.81 -11.69 12.71
CA GLY A 134 4.96 -11.65 11.80
C GLY A 134 5.16 -10.29 11.16
N ALA A 135 4.07 -9.65 10.71
CA ALA A 135 4.13 -8.33 10.09
C ALA A 135 4.60 -7.23 11.06
N ILE A 136 4.18 -7.26 12.34
CA ILE A 136 4.69 -6.29 13.33
C ILE A 136 6.16 -6.55 13.67
N ALA A 137 6.59 -7.81 13.68
CA ALA A 137 8.00 -8.16 13.88
C ALA A 137 8.85 -7.64 12.70
N ALA A 138 8.37 -7.74 11.46
CA ALA A 138 9.02 -7.19 10.27
C ALA A 138 9.05 -5.65 10.27
N SER A 139 7.98 -4.99 10.76
CA SER A 139 7.91 -3.52 10.85
C SER A 139 8.79 -2.93 11.96
N GLY A 140 8.93 -3.59 13.09
CA GLY A 140 9.83 -3.25 14.20
C GLY A 140 9.49 -1.98 14.99
N GLY A 141 8.46 -1.23 14.62
CA GLY A 141 8.10 0.03 15.28
C GLY A 141 7.67 -0.15 16.73
N GLU A 142 8.29 0.56 17.69
CA GLU A 142 8.05 0.40 19.13
C GLU A 142 6.56 0.38 19.50
N LYS A 143 5.78 1.33 18.95
CA LYS A 143 4.34 1.43 19.22
C LYS A 143 3.53 0.21 18.74
N MET A 144 4.04 -0.53 17.75
CA MET A 144 3.37 -1.70 17.19
C MET A 144 3.73 -2.97 17.93
N VAL A 145 4.94 -3.07 18.47
CA VAL A 145 5.45 -4.29 19.11
C VAL A 145 5.30 -4.32 20.63
N LYS A 146 5.14 -3.15 21.27
CA LYS A 146 5.07 -3.03 22.73
C LYS A 146 3.88 -3.83 23.31
N GLY A 147 4.20 -4.81 24.15
CA GLY A 147 3.21 -5.68 24.83
C GLY A 147 2.73 -6.87 24.00
N PHE A 148 3.25 -7.08 22.78
CA PHE A 148 2.88 -8.19 21.90
C PHE A 148 4.00 -9.24 21.74
N GLY A 149 4.99 -9.23 22.65
CA GLY A 149 6.07 -10.22 22.65
C GLY A 149 5.66 -11.60 23.18
N PRO A 150 6.50 -12.64 22.94
CA PRO A 150 7.74 -12.58 22.19
C PRO A 150 7.51 -12.35 20.68
N LEU A 151 8.36 -11.53 20.06
CA LEU A 151 8.27 -11.28 18.63
C LEU A 151 8.76 -12.48 17.83
N MET A 152 8.25 -12.66 16.61
CA MET A 152 8.79 -13.62 15.66
C MET A 152 10.27 -13.28 15.41
N PRO A 153 11.20 -14.23 15.58
CA PRO A 153 12.63 -13.98 15.38
C PRO A 153 13.01 -13.90 13.92
N GLY A 154 14.23 -13.40 13.67
CA GLY A 154 14.87 -13.39 12.36
C GLY A 154 14.58 -12.13 11.55
N PHE A 155 14.24 -11.01 12.18
CA PHE A 155 14.20 -9.70 11.55
C PHE A 155 15.34 -8.81 12.03
N VAL A 156 15.99 -8.12 11.10
CA VAL A 156 17.03 -7.12 11.36
C VAL A 156 16.55 -5.81 10.78
N HIS A 157 16.41 -4.78 11.63
CA HIS A 157 15.93 -3.47 11.23
C HIS A 157 17.12 -2.53 10.97
N LEU A 158 17.16 -1.96 9.79
CA LEU A 158 18.23 -1.06 9.34
C LEU A 158 17.72 0.38 9.24
N PRO A 159 18.56 1.39 9.40
CA PRO A 159 18.17 2.77 9.14
C PRO A 159 17.66 2.95 7.72
N TRP A 160 16.58 3.74 7.55
CA TRP A 160 15.99 3.97 6.23
C TRP A 160 16.95 4.71 5.29
N GLY A 161 17.20 4.11 4.11
CA GLY A 161 18.05 4.69 3.06
C GLY A 161 19.56 4.54 3.34
N ASP A 162 19.95 3.82 4.39
CA ASP A 162 21.37 3.54 4.66
C ASP A 162 21.82 2.29 3.92
N MET A 163 22.35 2.50 2.71
CA MET A 163 22.82 1.42 1.84
C MET A 163 24.11 0.79 2.34
N ASP A 164 24.94 1.51 3.09
CA ASP A 164 26.18 0.98 3.67
C ASP A 164 25.82 0.04 4.84
N ALA A 165 24.85 0.40 5.66
CA ALA A 165 24.31 -0.48 6.71
C ALA A 165 23.70 -1.76 6.09
N LEU A 166 22.99 -1.65 4.96
CA LEU A 166 22.44 -2.81 4.26
C LEU A 166 23.58 -3.71 3.74
N GLU A 167 24.60 -3.15 3.09
CA GLU A 167 25.73 -3.92 2.56
C GLU A 167 26.51 -4.64 3.66
N ALA A 168 26.64 -4.01 4.83
CA ALA A 168 27.30 -4.61 5.98
C ALA A 168 26.46 -5.74 6.65
N ALA A 169 25.13 -5.64 6.60
CA ALA A 169 24.22 -6.58 7.25
C ALA A 169 23.85 -7.79 6.39
N ILE A 170 23.81 -7.62 5.05
CA ILE A 170 23.42 -8.70 4.14
C ILE A 170 24.48 -9.79 4.10
N GLY A 171 24.12 -11.02 4.41
CA GLY A 171 25.11 -12.09 4.56
C GLY A 171 24.56 -13.51 4.40
N PRO A 172 25.34 -14.52 4.78
CA PRO A 172 24.98 -15.93 4.54
C PRO A 172 23.69 -16.41 5.21
N ARG A 173 23.22 -15.71 6.26
CA ARG A 173 21.95 -16.03 6.93
C ARG A 173 20.76 -15.24 6.40
N THR A 174 21.00 -14.29 5.48
CA THR A 174 19.95 -13.45 4.93
C THR A 174 19.09 -14.21 3.94
N ALA A 175 17.84 -14.41 4.26
CA ALA A 175 16.84 -14.99 3.37
C ALA A 175 16.34 -13.96 2.35
N ALA A 176 16.05 -12.74 2.81
CA ALA A 176 15.51 -11.68 1.97
C ALA A 176 15.81 -10.28 2.53
N VAL A 177 15.74 -9.30 1.64
CA VAL A 177 15.55 -7.88 1.98
C VAL A 177 14.10 -7.52 1.67
N MET A 178 13.39 -6.93 2.64
CA MET A 178 11.98 -6.55 2.51
C MET A 178 11.81 -5.06 2.77
N LEU A 179 11.19 -4.35 1.83
CA LEU A 179 10.98 -2.90 1.95
C LEU A 179 9.78 -2.40 1.13
N GLU A 180 9.29 -1.22 1.49
CA GLU A 180 8.34 -0.43 0.70
C GLU A 180 9.14 0.46 -0.28
N PRO A 181 8.87 0.53 -1.59
CA PRO A 181 9.53 1.50 -2.48
C PRO A 181 9.26 2.95 -2.07
N VAL A 182 8.08 3.20 -1.49
CA VAL A 182 7.73 4.44 -0.83
C VAL A 182 7.13 4.11 0.53
N GLN A 183 7.83 4.41 1.63
CA GLN A 183 7.27 4.22 2.96
C GLN A 183 6.07 5.13 3.19
N GLY A 184 4.89 4.54 3.34
CA GLY A 184 3.65 5.27 3.54
C GLY A 184 3.50 5.80 4.96
N GLU A 185 3.45 4.91 5.94
CA GLU A 185 3.29 5.23 7.36
C GLU A 185 4.53 5.93 7.95
N GLY A 186 5.72 5.64 7.42
CA GLY A 186 6.98 6.28 7.81
C GLY A 186 7.11 7.75 7.44
N GLY A 187 6.15 8.34 6.70
CA GLY A 187 6.13 9.77 6.38
C GLY A 187 6.32 10.10 4.90
N ILE A 188 5.73 9.31 4.04
CA ILE A 188 5.81 9.46 2.57
C ILE A 188 7.26 9.63 2.14
N ARG A 189 8.05 8.59 2.37
CA ARG A 189 9.49 8.57 2.12
C ARG A 189 9.82 7.69 0.92
N PRO A 190 9.92 8.22 -0.32
CA PRO A 190 10.41 7.45 -1.46
C PRO A 190 11.85 7.03 -1.23
N LEU A 191 12.18 5.76 -1.56
CA LEU A 191 13.55 5.34 -1.73
C LEU A 191 14.04 5.86 -3.09
N PRO A 192 15.20 6.51 -3.19
CA PRO A 192 15.76 6.91 -4.48
C PRO A 192 15.91 5.71 -5.43
N ASP A 193 15.63 5.91 -6.71
CA ASP A 193 15.71 4.82 -7.72
C ASP A 193 17.10 4.18 -7.77
N ALA A 194 18.17 4.96 -7.56
CA ALA A 194 19.53 4.46 -7.48
C ALA A 194 19.73 3.51 -6.28
N ASP A 195 19.13 3.83 -5.14
CA ASP A 195 19.21 3.01 -3.94
C ASP A 195 18.41 1.72 -4.10
N LEU A 196 17.22 1.78 -4.72
CA LEU A 196 16.45 0.55 -5.02
C LEU A 196 17.22 -0.38 -5.99
N ARG A 197 17.90 0.18 -6.99
CA ARG A 197 18.81 -0.61 -7.84
C ARG A 197 19.97 -1.21 -7.03
N ARG A 198 20.55 -0.44 -6.09
CA ARG A 198 21.60 -0.95 -5.22
C ARG A 198 21.12 -2.09 -4.33
N VAL A 199 19.88 -2.01 -3.79
CA VAL A 199 19.27 -3.13 -3.04
C VAL A 199 19.20 -4.38 -3.92
N ARG A 200 18.73 -4.25 -5.18
CA ARG A 200 18.64 -5.39 -6.11
C ARG A 200 20.02 -6.01 -6.38
N GLU A 201 21.03 -5.17 -6.67
CA GLU A 201 22.41 -5.63 -6.88
C GLU A 201 22.98 -6.38 -5.67
N LEU A 202 22.71 -5.89 -4.45
CA LEU A 202 23.14 -6.55 -3.22
C LEU A 202 22.45 -7.91 -3.04
N CYS A 203 21.15 -7.98 -3.31
CA CYS A 203 20.42 -9.24 -3.30
C CYS A 203 20.98 -10.23 -4.33
N ASP A 204 21.23 -9.79 -5.56
CA ASP A 204 21.76 -10.64 -6.63
C ASP A 204 23.14 -11.20 -6.27
N ARG A 205 24.06 -10.37 -5.72
CA ARG A 205 25.40 -10.80 -5.32
C ARG A 205 25.40 -11.83 -4.19
N THR A 206 24.43 -11.73 -3.27
CA THR A 206 24.37 -12.58 -2.07
C THR A 206 23.41 -13.75 -2.22
N GLY A 207 22.58 -13.72 -3.26
CA GLY A 207 21.49 -14.65 -3.50
C GLY A 207 20.26 -14.40 -2.61
N ALA A 208 20.24 -13.37 -1.77
CA ALA A 208 19.05 -13.02 -0.97
C ALA A 208 17.88 -12.62 -1.87
N LEU A 209 16.65 -12.97 -1.47
CA LEU A 209 15.46 -12.56 -2.22
C LEU A 209 15.15 -11.08 -1.96
N LEU A 210 14.59 -10.40 -2.96
CA LEU A 210 14.02 -9.06 -2.82
C LEU A 210 12.51 -9.16 -2.69
N ILE A 211 11.97 -8.72 -1.55
CA ILE A 211 10.53 -8.59 -1.29
C ILE A 211 10.17 -7.11 -1.34
N LEU A 212 9.30 -6.72 -2.27
CA LEU A 212 8.76 -5.36 -2.30
C LEU A 212 7.33 -5.32 -1.76
N ASP A 213 7.12 -4.45 -0.77
CA ASP A 213 5.79 -4.13 -0.26
C ASP A 213 5.20 -2.97 -1.06
N GLU A 214 4.40 -3.31 -2.05
CA GLU A 214 3.68 -2.36 -2.90
C GLU A 214 2.20 -2.19 -2.48
N VAL A 215 1.89 -2.54 -1.23
CA VAL A 215 0.53 -2.46 -0.69
C VAL A 215 -0.02 -1.04 -0.75
N GLN A 216 0.82 -0.02 -0.52
CA GLN A 216 0.39 1.37 -0.60
C GLN A 216 0.87 2.09 -1.86
N SER A 217 2.02 1.73 -2.40
CA SER A 217 2.67 2.37 -3.56
C SER A 217 2.21 1.83 -4.91
N GLY A 218 1.66 0.61 -4.95
CA GLY A 218 1.21 -0.05 -6.17
C GLY A 218 -0.14 0.43 -6.70
N MET A 219 -0.64 -0.26 -7.70
CA MET A 219 -1.94 -0.03 -8.34
C MET A 219 -2.11 1.40 -8.87
N GLY A 220 -1.09 1.90 -9.59
CA GLY A 220 -1.13 3.21 -10.23
C GLY A 220 -0.81 4.40 -9.32
N ARG A 221 -0.70 4.19 -8.00
CA ARG A 221 -0.58 5.25 -6.99
C ARG A 221 0.60 6.19 -7.23
N THR A 222 1.75 5.66 -7.65
CA THR A 222 2.96 6.45 -7.93
C THR A 222 3.09 6.89 -9.39
N GLY A 223 2.10 6.57 -10.24
CA GLY A 223 2.10 6.94 -11.67
C GLY A 223 2.63 5.86 -12.62
N LYS A 224 3.14 4.75 -12.09
CA LYS A 224 3.36 3.47 -12.76
C LYS A 224 2.39 2.45 -12.18
N LEU A 225 2.20 1.29 -12.82
CA LEU A 225 1.34 0.26 -12.24
C LEU A 225 1.87 -0.16 -10.85
N PHE A 226 3.20 -0.32 -10.73
CA PHE A 226 3.92 -0.52 -9.48
C PHE A 226 5.12 0.42 -9.37
N ALA A 227 5.46 0.83 -8.15
CA ALA A 227 6.49 1.85 -7.92
C ALA A 227 7.90 1.38 -8.32
N HIS A 228 8.22 0.08 -8.20
CA HIS A 228 9.53 -0.47 -8.58
C HIS A 228 9.88 -0.25 -10.06
N GLU A 229 8.86 -0.06 -10.92
CA GLU A 229 9.06 0.19 -12.34
C GLU A 229 9.79 1.50 -12.64
N TRP A 230 9.74 2.48 -11.73
CA TRP A 230 10.50 3.74 -11.87
C TRP A 230 12.00 3.49 -11.83
N ALA A 231 12.44 2.59 -10.97
CA ALA A 231 13.85 2.20 -10.87
C ALA A 231 14.29 1.16 -11.92
N GLY A 232 13.32 0.55 -12.63
CA GLY A 232 13.61 -0.57 -13.55
C GLY A 232 14.07 -1.84 -12.81
N VAL A 233 13.64 -2.01 -11.56
CA VAL A 233 13.99 -3.15 -10.70
C VAL A 233 12.90 -4.20 -10.78
N THR A 234 13.29 -5.48 -10.80
CA THR A 234 12.38 -6.62 -10.70
C THR A 234 12.57 -7.30 -9.35
N PRO A 235 11.53 -7.36 -8.48
CA PRO A 235 11.60 -8.12 -7.23
C PRO A 235 11.44 -9.63 -7.49
N ASP A 236 11.77 -10.45 -6.47
CA ASP A 236 11.46 -11.88 -6.47
C ASP A 236 10.06 -12.15 -5.95
N ILE A 237 9.61 -11.33 -4.99
CA ILE A 237 8.29 -11.40 -4.35
C ILE A 237 7.74 -9.98 -4.21
N MET A 238 6.46 -9.78 -4.49
CA MET A 238 5.78 -8.49 -4.31
C MET A 238 4.46 -8.67 -3.59
N MET A 239 4.21 -7.81 -2.60
CA MET A 239 2.95 -7.76 -1.86
C MET A 239 2.07 -6.66 -2.41
N VAL A 240 0.80 -6.94 -2.61
CA VAL A 240 -0.22 -6.00 -3.11
C VAL A 240 -1.47 -6.07 -2.25
N ALA A 241 -2.11 -4.94 -1.97
CA ALA A 241 -3.44 -4.87 -1.35
C ALA A 241 -4.05 -3.49 -1.62
N LYS A 242 -4.93 -3.00 -0.74
CA LYS A 242 -5.53 -1.66 -0.82
C LYS A 242 -6.12 -1.37 -2.19
N GLY A 243 -5.37 -0.65 -3.05
CA GLY A 243 -5.82 -0.21 -4.36
C GLY A 243 -6.33 -1.32 -5.27
N ILE A 244 -5.79 -2.55 -5.16
CA ILE A 244 -6.25 -3.70 -5.98
C ILE A 244 -7.72 -4.06 -5.71
N GLY A 245 -8.20 -3.82 -4.48
CA GLY A 245 -9.59 -4.05 -4.11
C GLY A 245 -10.52 -2.88 -4.42
N GLY A 246 -9.97 -1.67 -4.67
CA GLY A 246 -10.79 -0.48 -4.96
C GLY A 246 -11.83 -0.13 -3.90
N GLY A 247 -11.65 -0.60 -2.67
CA GLY A 247 -12.59 -0.51 -1.55
C GLY A 247 -13.02 -1.87 -1.00
N PHE A 248 -12.97 -2.94 -1.80
CA PHE A 248 -13.26 -4.31 -1.35
C PHE A 248 -12.01 -4.95 -0.69
N PRO A 249 -12.16 -5.74 0.39
CA PRO A 249 -11.04 -6.43 1.01
C PRO A 249 -10.37 -7.42 0.04
N LEU A 250 -9.15 -7.10 -0.38
CA LEU A 250 -8.36 -7.88 -1.32
C LEU A 250 -6.88 -7.58 -1.14
N GLY A 251 -6.06 -8.61 -1.26
CA GLY A 251 -4.61 -8.54 -1.39
C GLY A 251 -4.09 -9.68 -2.26
N ALA A 252 -2.82 -9.63 -2.58
CA ALA A 252 -2.14 -10.70 -3.30
C ALA A 252 -0.64 -10.71 -2.98
N VAL A 253 -0.02 -11.87 -3.16
CA VAL A 253 1.42 -12.01 -3.28
C VAL A 253 1.72 -12.49 -4.69
N LEU A 254 2.58 -11.77 -5.37
CA LEU A 254 3.08 -12.06 -6.70
C LEU A 254 4.52 -12.54 -6.56
N ALA A 255 4.90 -13.59 -7.27
CA ALA A 255 6.24 -14.14 -7.17
C ALA A 255 6.74 -14.68 -8.50
N THR A 256 8.08 -14.71 -8.64
CA THR A 256 8.72 -15.49 -9.70
C THR A 256 8.53 -16.99 -9.42
N GLU A 257 8.53 -17.82 -10.47
CA GLU A 257 8.50 -19.28 -10.34
C GLU A 257 9.61 -19.79 -9.40
N ALA A 258 10.81 -19.20 -9.51
CA ALA A 258 11.93 -19.55 -8.66
C ALA A 258 11.67 -19.29 -7.19
N ALA A 259 11.16 -18.11 -6.82
CA ALA A 259 10.86 -17.76 -5.43
C ALA A 259 9.71 -18.60 -4.86
N ALA A 260 8.76 -19.02 -5.70
CA ALA A 260 7.60 -19.81 -5.32
C ALA A 260 7.87 -21.34 -5.29
N ALA A 261 9.01 -21.82 -5.76
CA ALA A 261 9.28 -23.26 -5.97
C ALA A 261 9.06 -24.14 -4.73
N GLY A 262 9.27 -23.58 -3.51
CA GLY A 262 8.99 -24.29 -2.26
C GLY A 262 7.53 -24.31 -1.81
N MET A 263 6.64 -23.62 -2.51
CA MET A 263 5.22 -23.49 -2.16
C MET A 263 4.39 -24.57 -2.84
N ALA A 264 4.14 -25.65 -2.12
CA ALA A 264 3.35 -26.80 -2.59
C ALA A 264 2.03 -26.90 -1.83
N ALA A 265 1.15 -27.82 -2.26
CA ALA A 265 -0.13 -28.07 -1.61
C ALA A 265 0.04 -28.32 -0.10
N GLY A 266 -0.71 -27.58 0.73
CA GLY A 266 -0.66 -27.66 2.19
C GLY A 266 0.36 -26.73 2.86
N THR A 267 1.22 -26.04 2.13
CA THR A 267 2.22 -25.13 2.75
C THR A 267 1.65 -23.79 3.20
N HIS A 268 0.59 -23.34 2.55
CA HIS A 268 -0.17 -22.14 2.88
C HIS A 268 -1.64 -22.31 2.50
N GLY A 269 -2.50 -21.44 3.07
CA GLY A 269 -3.94 -21.47 2.76
C GLY A 269 -4.65 -20.23 3.30
N SER A 270 -5.79 -19.92 2.72
CA SER A 270 -6.73 -18.90 3.18
C SER A 270 -8.16 -19.40 2.96
N THR A 271 -9.05 -19.16 3.92
CA THR A 271 -10.46 -19.49 3.76
C THR A 271 -11.13 -18.57 2.73
N TYR A 272 -10.92 -17.26 2.83
CA TYR A 272 -11.58 -16.25 2.00
C TYR A 272 -10.72 -15.69 0.88
N GLY A 273 -9.39 -15.82 0.97
CA GLY A 273 -8.48 -15.35 -0.09
C GLY A 273 -8.81 -16.01 -1.41
N GLY A 274 -8.98 -15.21 -2.47
CA GLY A 274 -9.37 -15.70 -3.78
C GLY A 274 -10.88 -15.91 -3.97
N ASN A 275 -11.72 -15.41 -3.05
CA ASN A 275 -13.18 -15.54 -3.23
C ASN A 275 -13.67 -14.82 -4.50
N PRO A 276 -14.72 -15.33 -5.15
CA PRO A 276 -15.23 -14.79 -6.42
C PRO A 276 -15.57 -13.30 -6.38
N LEU A 277 -16.16 -12.79 -5.28
CA LEU A 277 -16.53 -11.37 -5.16
C LEU A 277 -15.30 -10.45 -5.21
N ALA A 278 -14.30 -10.75 -4.40
CA ALA A 278 -13.07 -9.96 -4.35
C ALA A 278 -12.33 -10.02 -5.68
N CYS A 279 -12.24 -11.21 -6.30
CA CYS A 279 -11.52 -11.41 -7.55
C CYS A 279 -12.21 -10.71 -8.73
N ALA A 280 -13.54 -10.74 -8.80
CA ALA A 280 -14.29 -10.01 -9.83
C ALA A 280 -14.05 -8.49 -9.75
N VAL A 281 -14.05 -7.92 -8.54
CA VAL A 281 -13.73 -6.50 -8.32
C VAL A 281 -12.27 -6.22 -8.66
N GLY A 282 -11.32 -7.04 -8.17
CA GLY A 282 -9.89 -6.86 -8.42
C GLY A 282 -9.52 -6.95 -9.90
N ALA A 283 -10.12 -7.89 -10.65
CA ALA A 283 -9.94 -7.98 -12.09
C ALA A 283 -10.41 -6.69 -12.80
N ARG A 284 -11.55 -6.14 -12.37
CA ARG A 284 -12.04 -4.88 -12.93
C ARG A 284 -11.15 -3.68 -12.59
N VAL A 285 -10.58 -3.64 -11.38
CA VAL A 285 -9.58 -2.62 -11.02
C VAL A 285 -8.35 -2.74 -11.93
N MET A 286 -7.81 -3.95 -12.11
CA MET A 286 -6.66 -4.18 -12.97
C MET A 286 -6.91 -3.72 -14.41
N GLU A 287 -8.05 -4.04 -15.00
CA GLU A 287 -8.42 -3.63 -16.36
C GLU A 287 -8.42 -2.09 -16.53
N ILE A 288 -8.77 -1.34 -15.48
CA ILE A 288 -8.79 0.12 -15.53
C ILE A 288 -7.40 0.69 -15.27
N VAL A 289 -6.73 0.22 -14.21
CA VAL A 289 -5.47 0.83 -13.75
C VAL A 289 -4.29 0.46 -14.63
N ALA A 290 -4.29 -0.73 -15.25
CA ALA A 290 -3.21 -1.16 -16.14
C ALA A 290 -3.26 -0.48 -17.52
N ASP A 291 -4.31 0.28 -17.84
CA ASP A 291 -4.38 1.05 -19.09
C ASP A 291 -3.31 2.18 -19.08
N PRO A 292 -2.39 2.20 -20.06
CA PRO A 292 -1.38 3.24 -20.17
C PRO A 292 -1.96 4.67 -20.25
N ALA A 293 -3.14 4.85 -20.84
CA ALA A 293 -3.79 6.16 -20.91
C ALA A 293 -4.29 6.60 -19.52
N PHE A 294 -4.79 5.66 -18.71
CA PHE A 294 -5.16 5.94 -17.33
C PHE A 294 -3.94 6.37 -16.51
N LEU A 295 -2.82 5.65 -16.59
CA LEU A 295 -1.59 5.99 -15.88
C LEU A 295 -0.97 7.32 -16.35
N ALA A 296 -1.07 7.65 -17.65
CA ALA A 296 -0.65 8.95 -18.16
C ALA A 296 -1.45 10.09 -17.53
N GLU A 297 -2.77 9.91 -17.39
CA GLU A 297 -3.65 10.90 -16.74
C GLU A 297 -3.37 11.03 -15.24
N VAL A 298 -3.06 9.91 -14.55
CA VAL A 298 -2.60 9.93 -13.14
C VAL A 298 -1.32 10.77 -13.01
N ASN A 299 -0.35 10.60 -13.91
CA ASN A 299 0.90 11.36 -13.89
C ASN A 299 0.66 12.86 -14.14
N ARG A 300 -0.23 13.22 -15.07
CA ARG A 300 -0.60 14.61 -15.33
C ARG A 300 -1.21 15.26 -14.08
N LYS A 301 -2.17 14.59 -13.46
CA LYS A 301 -2.83 15.07 -12.21
C LYS A 301 -1.84 15.16 -11.04
N ALA A 302 -0.94 14.21 -10.93
CA ALA A 302 0.12 14.22 -9.92
C ALA A 302 1.02 15.46 -10.06
N GLY A 303 1.42 15.80 -11.29
CA GLY A 303 2.18 17.02 -11.58
C GLY A 303 1.41 18.28 -11.19
N LEU A 304 0.11 18.35 -11.55
CA LEU A 304 -0.76 19.48 -11.20
C LEU A 304 -0.91 19.63 -9.68
N LEU A 305 -1.18 18.54 -8.97
CA LEU A 305 -1.33 18.57 -7.51
C LEU A 305 0.00 18.98 -6.83
N ARG A 306 1.12 18.39 -7.24
CA ARG A 306 2.45 18.73 -6.71
C ARG A 306 2.76 20.22 -6.87
N GLN A 307 2.59 20.76 -8.06
CA GLN A 307 2.83 22.20 -8.35
C GLN A 307 2.02 23.09 -7.42
N LYS A 308 0.73 22.77 -7.23
CA LYS A 308 -0.14 23.54 -6.34
C LYS A 308 0.24 23.41 -4.86
N LEU A 309 0.68 22.23 -4.42
CA LEU A 309 1.16 22.01 -3.05
C LEU A 309 2.50 22.72 -2.80
N GLU A 310 3.38 22.79 -3.79
CA GLU A 310 4.62 23.57 -3.69
C GLU A 310 4.34 25.07 -3.54
N ALA A 311 3.34 25.59 -4.24
CA ALA A 311 2.86 26.96 -4.06
C ALA A 311 2.25 27.17 -2.66
N LEU A 312 1.48 26.19 -2.14
CA LEU A 312 0.94 26.24 -0.77
C LEU A 312 2.06 26.26 0.29
N VAL A 313 3.10 25.44 0.12
CA VAL A 313 4.29 25.44 1.00
C VAL A 313 4.96 26.81 0.99
N ALA A 314 5.09 27.44 -0.18
CA ALA A 314 5.66 28.78 -0.29
C ALA A 314 4.79 29.87 0.36
N ALA A 315 3.46 29.71 0.34
CA ALA A 315 2.52 30.64 0.96
C ALA A 315 2.48 30.52 2.50
N HIS A 316 2.73 29.31 3.05
CA HIS A 316 2.69 29.02 4.49
C HIS A 316 4.03 28.43 5.01
N PRO A 317 5.15 29.17 4.91
CA PRO A 317 6.47 28.66 5.27
C PRO A 317 6.62 28.37 6.77
N GLU A 318 5.76 28.92 7.63
CA GLU A 318 5.70 28.64 9.07
C GLU A 318 5.00 27.31 9.38
N VAL A 319 4.11 26.84 8.51
CA VAL A 319 3.31 25.61 8.69
C VAL A 319 3.97 24.44 7.97
N PHE A 320 4.44 24.63 6.74
CA PHE A 320 4.96 23.58 5.88
C PHE A 320 6.44 23.79 5.54
N ALA A 321 7.19 22.70 5.43
CA ALA A 321 8.59 22.71 5.06
C ALA A 321 8.84 22.26 3.62
N ALA A 322 8.11 21.25 3.14
CA ALA A 322 8.33 20.66 1.81
C ALA A 322 7.15 19.78 1.36
N VAL A 323 7.07 19.52 0.05
CA VAL A 323 6.27 18.44 -0.53
C VAL A 323 7.14 17.20 -0.71
N ARG A 324 6.62 16.03 -0.32
CA ARG A 324 7.27 14.72 -0.49
C ARG A 324 6.41 13.77 -1.31
N GLY A 325 7.01 12.70 -1.79
CA GLY A 325 6.30 11.59 -2.40
C GLY A 325 6.45 11.50 -3.91
N GLN A 326 5.65 10.64 -4.52
CA GLN A 326 5.69 10.31 -5.95
C GLN A 326 4.28 10.03 -6.46
N GLY A 327 3.96 10.46 -7.68
CA GLY A 327 2.62 10.33 -8.24
C GLY A 327 1.57 11.02 -7.37
N LEU A 328 0.47 10.34 -7.10
CA LEU A 328 -0.61 10.77 -6.19
C LEU A 328 -0.44 10.20 -4.76
N MET A 329 0.76 9.77 -4.40
CA MET A 329 1.17 9.45 -3.04
C MET A 329 2.03 10.60 -2.53
N LEU A 330 1.39 11.68 -2.07
CA LEU A 330 2.06 12.92 -1.66
C LEU A 330 1.90 13.18 -0.16
N GLY A 331 2.80 13.99 0.38
CA GLY A 331 2.78 14.43 1.76
C GLY A 331 3.34 15.83 1.90
N LEU A 332 2.75 16.61 2.79
CA LEU A 332 3.28 17.90 3.25
C LEU A 332 4.08 17.65 4.53
N LYS A 333 5.39 17.90 4.50
CA LYS A 333 6.21 17.93 5.70
C LYS A 333 5.82 19.15 6.51
N CYS A 334 5.30 18.92 7.71
CA CYS A 334 4.80 19.98 8.58
C CYS A 334 5.86 20.44 9.58
N LYS A 335 5.81 21.71 9.93
CA LYS A 335 6.53 22.31 11.06
C LYS A 335 5.67 22.35 12.33
N VAL A 336 4.36 22.20 12.16
CA VAL A 336 3.35 22.07 13.21
C VAL A 336 2.89 20.61 13.32
N ALA A 337 2.12 20.25 14.34
CA ALA A 337 1.61 18.89 14.50
C ALA A 337 0.60 18.55 13.38
N PRO A 338 0.82 17.50 12.58
CA PRO A 338 -0.10 17.11 11.50
C PRO A 338 -1.54 16.83 11.99
N ALA A 339 -1.69 16.38 13.24
CA ALA A 339 -3.01 16.13 13.83
C ALA A 339 -3.86 17.38 13.97
N ASP A 340 -3.24 18.55 14.16
CA ASP A 340 -3.97 19.82 14.25
C ASP A 340 -4.44 20.27 12.87
N LEU A 341 -3.63 20.06 11.82
CA LEU A 341 -4.01 20.32 10.43
C LEU A 341 -5.14 19.37 9.98
N VAL A 342 -5.11 18.11 10.41
CA VAL A 342 -6.23 17.18 10.15
C VAL A 342 -7.53 17.69 10.77
N LYS A 343 -7.47 18.19 12.02
CA LYS A 343 -8.66 18.77 12.68
C LYS A 343 -9.15 20.05 12.00
N ALA A 344 -8.24 20.95 11.62
CA ALA A 344 -8.57 22.13 10.85
C ALA A 344 -9.21 21.76 9.50
N GLY A 345 -8.68 20.71 8.85
CA GLY A 345 -9.23 20.15 7.62
C GLY A 345 -10.68 19.69 7.76
N TYR A 346 -11.10 19.15 8.90
CA TYR A 346 -12.50 18.77 9.13
C TYR A 346 -13.44 19.98 9.07
N ALA A 347 -13.02 21.13 9.60
CA ALA A 347 -13.80 22.36 9.52
C ALA A 347 -13.90 22.89 8.07
N GLU A 348 -12.87 22.66 7.27
CA GLU A 348 -12.83 22.96 5.85
C GLU A 348 -13.38 21.84 4.96
N HIS A 349 -13.99 20.82 5.56
CA HIS A 349 -14.59 19.67 4.87
C HIS A 349 -13.63 18.93 3.92
N ILE A 350 -12.35 18.77 4.35
CA ILE A 350 -11.33 17.97 3.65
C ILE A 350 -10.82 16.87 4.58
N LEU A 351 -10.64 15.68 4.05
CA LEU A 351 -10.08 14.55 4.78
C LEU A 351 -8.64 14.31 4.35
N THR A 352 -7.74 14.32 5.33
CA THR A 352 -6.32 14.03 5.17
C THR A 352 -5.87 13.05 6.25
N VAL A 353 -4.69 12.45 6.14
CA VAL A 353 -4.21 11.43 7.07
C VAL A 353 -2.82 11.80 7.59
N PRO A 354 -2.61 11.83 8.92
CA PRO A 354 -1.27 12.02 9.43
C PRO A 354 -0.39 10.80 9.15
N ALA A 355 0.89 11.01 8.98
CA ALA A 355 1.90 9.97 8.85
C ALA A 355 3.09 10.25 9.78
N GLY A 356 4.01 9.31 9.85
CA GLY A 356 5.28 9.48 10.56
C GLY A 356 6.06 10.70 10.11
N ASP A 357 7.14 11.02 10.82
CA ASP A 357 8.04 12.14 10.51
C ASP A 357 7.31 13.47 10.30
N GLY A 358 6.22 13.75 11.04
CA GLY A 358 5.50 15.01 10.96
C GLY A 358 4.94 15.35 9.58
N VAL A 359 4.37 14.37 8.87
CA VAL A 359 3.82 14.54 7.53
C VAL A 359 2.30 14.48 7.54
N LEU A 360 1.66 15.43 6.84
CA LEU A 360 0.25 15.36 6.45
C LEU A 360 0.16 14.67 5.09
N ARG A 361 -0.44 13.48 5.05
CA ARG A 361 -0.48 12.60 3.89
C ARG A 361 -1.70 12.87 3.03
N LEU A 362 -1.50 12.90 1.72
CA LEU A 362 -2.49 13.16 0.68
C LEU A 362 -2.50 11.99 -0.32
N LEU A 363 -3.59 11.25 -0.34
CA LEU A 363 -3.79 10.03 -1.13
C LEU A 363 -5.13 10.09 -1.89
N PRO A 364 -5.39 11.15 -2.70
CA PRO A 364 -6.67 11.26 -3.38
C PRO A 364 -6.96 10.03 -4.24
N PRO A 365 -8.21 9.75 -4.60
CA PRO A 365 -8.50 8.80 -5.66
C PRO A 365 -7.74 9.15 -6.95
N LEU A 366 -7.29 8.14 -7.71
CA LEU A 366 -6.58 8.35 -8.99
C LEU A 366 -7.47 9.03 -10.04
N THR A 367 -8.77 8.94 -9.84
CA THR A 367 -9.81 9.56 -10.68
C THR A 367 -10.09 11.02 -10.33
N ILE A 368 -9.46 11.58 -9.28
CA ILE A 368 -9.66 12.98 -8.87
C ILE A 368 -9.58 13.93 -10.06
N THR A 369 -10.45 14.92 -10.15
CA THR A 369 -10.51 15.90 -11.23
C THR A 369 -9.62 17.12 -10.95
N ASP A 370 -9.31 17.90 -12.00
CA ASP A 370 -8.54 19.15 -11.86
C ASP A 370 -9.26 20.17 -10.98
N ALA A 371 -10.61 20.21 -11.06
CA ALA A 371 -11.42 21.08 -10.21
C ALA A 371 -11.32 20.66 -8.72
N GLU A 372 -11.41 19.36 -8.44
CA GLU A 372 -11.25 18.83 -7.08
C GLU A 372 -9.83 19.03 -6.55
N ILE A 373 -8.80 18.93 -7.40
CA ILE A 373 -7.42 19.27 -7.01
C ILE A 373 -7.31 20.75 -6.62
N ALA A 374 -7.90 21.63 -7.40
CA ALA A 374 -7.90 23.06 -7.10
C ALA A 374 -8.64 23.35 -5.79
N GLU A 375 -9.82 22.76 -5.60
CA GLU A 375 -10.62 22.89 -4.38
C GLU A 375 -9.90 22.32 -3.14
N ALA A 376 -9.25 21.16 -3.29
CA ALA A 376 -8.48 20.55 -2.21
C ALA A 376 -7.39 21.51 -1.69
N VAL A 377 -6.62 22.11 -2.59
CA VAL A 377 -5.56 23.04 -2.20
C VAL A 377 -6.12 24.31 -1.55
N GLN A 378 -7.26 24.85 -2.04
CA GLN A 378 -7.92 25.99 -1.39
C GLN A 378 -8.41 25.64 0.03
N ARG A 379 -8.90 24.43 0.26
CA ARG A 379 -9.32 23.98 1.60
C ARG A 379 -8.12 23.78 2.52
N LEU A 380 -7.02 23.25 2.00
CA LEU A 380 -5.74 23.13 2.74
C LEU A 380 -5.15 24.50 3.08
N ASP A 381 -5.26 25.47 2.17
CA ASP A 381 -4.83 26.86 2.39
C ASP A 381 -5.57 27.48 3.57
N ARG A 382 -6.92 27.39 3.60
CA ARG A 382 -7.72 27.87 4.74
C ARG A 382 -7.46 27.08 6.04
N ALA A 383 -7.16 25.77 5.94
CA ALA A 383 -6.85 24.96 7.12
C ALA A 383 -5.45 25.25 7.69
N ALA A 384 -4.57 25.85 6.90
CA ALA A 384 -3.24 26.25 7.33
C ALA A 384 -3.20 27.62 8.01
N GLY A 385 -4.28 28.40 7.95
CA GLY A 385 -4.45 29.73 8.58
C GLY A 385 -4.41 30.82 7.55
#